data_d49aa1cddadbdc0417a8d60af8464b3a
#
_entry.id   d49aa1cddadbdc0417a8d60af8464b3a
#
_cell.length_a   1.000
_cell.length_b   1.000
_cell.length_c   1.000
_cell.angle_alpha   90.00
_cell.angle_beta   90.00
_cell.angle_gamma   90.00
#
_symmetry.space_group_name_H-M   'P 1'
#
loop_
_entity.id
_entity.type
_entity.pdbx_description
1 polymer ?
#
loop_
_entity_poly.entity_id
_entity_poly.type
_entity_poly.pdbx_seq_one_letter_code
_entity_poly.pdbx_strand_id
1 'polypeptide(L)'
;DQPIDSPAAETRRAAPGVDQARVSGHRVRLAYRAAQEALSAHGWSRLDSETPARYAARLSGARREFAPSLTLLTALYEPVRYGGRVTEQDADQAEGAARELTHLAALHPFIEPDEENQELA
;
A
#
# COMPACT_ATOMS: atom_id res chain seq x y z
N ASP A 1 -28.63 -24.61 28.21
CA ASP A 1 -28.33 -24.29 26.84
C ASP A 1 -27.63 -22.95 26.69
N GLN A 2 -28.10 -21.97 27.45
CA GLN A 2 -27.48 -20.66 27.36
C GLN A 2 -26.03 -20.66 27.80
N PRO A 3 -25.67 -21.36 28.87
CA PRO A 3 -24.28 -21.44 29.25
C PRO A 3 -23.40 -22.04 28.15
N ILE A 4 -23.96 -22.95 27.39
CA ILE A 4 -23.24 -23.56 26.30
C ILE A 4 -23.00 -22.53 25.21
N ASP A 5 -24.02 -21.75 24.89
CA ASP A 5 -23.91 -20.75 23.82
C ASP A 5 -23.03 -19.59 24.23
N SER A 6 -23.08 -19.21 25.50
CA SER A 6 -22.37 -18.04 25.96
C SER A 6 -20.84 -18.10 25.73
N PRO A 7 -20.18 -19.18 26.17
CA PRO A 7 -18.74 -19.28 25.92
C PRO A 7 -18.41 -19.28 24.44
N ALA A 8 -19.21 -19.97 23.66
CA ALA A 8 -18.98 -20.00 22.23
C ALA A 8 -19.17 -18.63 21.61
N ALA A 9 -20.19 -17.91 22.06
CA ALA A 9 -20.45 -16.57 21.54
C ALA A 9 -19.34 -15.61 21.92
N GLU A 10 -18.82 -15.74 23.13
CA GLU A 10 -17.72 -14.89 23.57
C GLU A 10 -16.45 -15.17 22.78
N THR A 11 -16.20 -16.42 22.52
CA THR A 11 -15.05 -16.80 21.71
C THR A 11 -15.20 -16.24 20.32
N ARG A 12 -16.37 -16.32 19.75
CA ARG A 12 -16.61 -15.77 18.42
C ARG A 12 -16.49 -14.25 18.40
N ARG A 13 -16.89 -13.60 19.47
CA ARG A 13 -16.74 -12.14 19.55
C ARG A 13 -15.28 -11.72 19.66
N ALA A 14 -14.47 -12.51 20.32
CA ALA A 14 -13.04 -12.25 20.38
C ALA A 14 -12.39 -12.54 19.02
N ALA A 15 -12.78 -13.65 18.39
CA ALA A 15 -12.21 -14.03 17.09
C ALA A 15 -12.50 -13.02 15.98
N PRO A 16 -13.71 -12.44 15.88
CA PRO A 16 -13.95 -11.45 14.81
C PRO A 16 -13.00 -10.27 14.83
N GLY A 17 -12.57 -9.83 16.02
CA GLY A 17 -11.59 -8.75 16.07
C GLY A 17 -10.26 -9.14 15.48
N VAL A 18 -9.80 -10.36 15.78
CA VAL A 18 -8.57 -10.89 15.20
C VAL A 18 -8.73 -11.09 13.70
N ASP A 19 -9.87 -11.65 13.29
CA ASP A 19 -10.14 -11.88 11.87
C ASP A 19 -10.22 -10.58 11.11
N GLN A 20 -10.83 -9.55 11.69
CA GLN A 20 -10.90 -8.24 11.06
C GLN A 20 -9.51 -7.64 10.89
N ALA A 21 -8.66 -7.77 11.90
CA ALA A 21 -7.30 -7.27 11.79
C ALA A 21 -6.53 -8.01 10.70
N ARG A 22 -6.77 -9.31 10.57
CA ARG A 22 -6.12 -10.12 9.54
C ARG A 22 -6.63 -9.74 8.16
N VAL A 23 -7.94 -9.56 8.02
CA VAL A 23 -8.54 -9.14 6.76
C VAL A 23 -8.06 -7.75 6.38
N SER A 24 -8.02 -6.83 7.33
CA SER A 24 -7.55 -5.47 7.08
C SER A 24 -6.09 -5.47 6.66
N GLY A 25 -5.26 -6.27 7.33
CA GLY A 25 -3.86 -6.39 6.95
C GLY A 25 -3.70 -6.94 5.54
N HIS A 26 -4.50 -7.93 5.20
CA HIS A 26 -4.48 -8.49 3.85
C HIS A 26 -4.90 -7.46 2.80
N ARG A 27 -5.92 -6.68 3.12
CA ARG A 27 -6.37 -5.60 2.22
C ARG A 27 -5.26 -4.58 2.00
N VAL A 28 -4.53 -4.22 3.06
CA VAL A 28 -3.42 -3.28 2.93
C VAL A 28 -2.32 -3.87 2.04
N ARG A 29 -2.02 -5.16 2.22
CA ARG A 29 -1.02 -5.83 1.37
C ARG A 29 -1.42 -5.82 -0.09
N LEU A 30 -2.69 -6.12 -0.37
CA LEU A 30 -3.19 -6.11 -1.75
C LEU A 30 -3.16 -4.70 -2.34
N ALA A 31 -3.53 -3.71 -1.54
CA ALA A 31 -3.49 -2.32 -1.99
C ALA A 31 -2.06 -1.91 -2.33
N TYR A 32 -1.11 -2.25 -1.46
CA TYR A 32 0.28 -1.90 -1.70
C TYR A 32 0.80 -2.58 -2.96
N ARG A 33 0.49 -3.85 -3.13
CA ARG A 33 0.90 -4.59 -4.33
C ARG A 33 0.31 -3.99 -5.58
N ALA A 34 -0.98 -3.65 -5.56
CA ALA A 34 -1.65 -3.08 -6.72
C ALA A 34 -1.01 -1.75 -7.11
N ALA A 35 -0.71 -0.91 -6.12
CA ALA A 35 -0.06 0.38 -6.39
C ALA A 35 1.34 0.16 -6.98
N GLN A 36 2.09 -0.77 -6.42
CA GLN A 36 3.44 -1.05 -6.91
C GLN A 36 3.41 -1.57 -8.34
N GLU A 37 2.45 -2.43 -8.65
CA GLU A 37 2.30 -2.94 -10.00
C GLU A 37 1.93 -1.83 -10.99
N ALA A 38 1.04 -0.94 -10.58
CA ALA A 38 0.66 0.18 -11.44
C ALA A 38 1.84 1.10 -11.68
N LEU A 39 2.59 1.41 -10.63
CA LEU A 39 3.78 2.24 -10.76
C LEU A 39 4.81 1.57 -11.67
N SER A 40 5.04 0.28 -11.48
CA SER A 40 5.99 -0.46 -12.30
C SER A 40 5.58 -0.50 -13.76
N ALA A 41 4.28 -0.62 -14.02
CA ALA A 41 3.78 -0.65 -15.38
C ALA A 41 4.08 0.65 -16.14
N HIS A 42 4.29 1.73 -15.41
CA HIS A 42 4.59 3.03 -16.01
C HIS A 42 6.04 3.46 -15.77
N GLY A 43 6.91 2.50 -15.50
CA GLY A 43 8.34 2.75 -15.43
C GLY A 43 8.89 3.07 -14.05
N TRP A 44 8.06 3.09 -13.03
CA TRP A 44 8.48 3.43 -11.66
C TRP A 44 8.70 2.16 -10.84
N SER A 45 9.52 1.26 -11.31
CA SER A 45 9.75 -0.02 -10.64
C SER A 45 10.64 0.14 -9.41
N ARG A 46 10.41 -0.73 -8.42
CA ARG A 46 11.27 -0.80 -7.25
C ARG A 46 12.62 -1.39 -7.66
N LEU A 47 13.67 -0.85 -7.09
CA LEU A 47 15.02 -1.39 -7.29
C LEU A 47 15.24 -2.60 -6.40
N ASP A 48 16.17 -3.46 -6.78
CA ASP A 48 16.52 -4.62 -5.97
C ASP A 48 16.97 -4.15 -4.59
N SER A 49 16.52 -4.84 -3.56
CA SER A 49 16.88 -4.54 -2.16
C SER A 49 16.38 -3.20 -1.65
N GLU A 50 15.58 -2.48 -2.43
CA GLU A 50 15.03 -1.21 -1.99
C GLU A 50 13.88 -1.47 -1.02
N THR A 51 13.92 -0.82 0.16
CA THR A 51 12.85 -0.94 1.13
C THR A 51 11.65 -0.11 0.68
N PRO A 52 10.45 -0.39 1.23
CA PRO A 52 9.30 0.46 0.90
C PRO A 52 9.53 1.93 1.20
N ALA A 53 10.19 2.24 2.32
CA ALA A 53 10.47 3.64 2.66
C ALA A 53 11.41 4.30 1.67
N ARG A 54 12.43 3.58 1.23
CA ARG A 54 13.36 4.12 0.24
C ARG A 54 12.71 4.28 -1.12
N TYR A 55 11.90 3.32 -1.50
CA TYR A 55 11.16 3.40 -2.75
C TYR A 55 10.24 4.62 -2.74
N ALA A 56 9.50 4.81 -1.64
CA ALA A 56 8.60 5.96 -1.51
C ALA A 56 9.38 7.28 -1.57
N ALA A 57 10.53 7.35 -0.90
CA ALA A 57 11.35 8.56 -0.91
C ALA A 57 11.89 8.87 -2.30
N ARG A 58 12.34 7.84 -3.00
CA ARG A 58 12.90 8.02 -4.34
C ARG A 58 11.84 8.51 -5.32
N LEU A 59 10.66 7.88 -5.31
CA LEU A 59 9.60 8.28 -6.21
C LEU A 59 9.05 9.65 -5.87
N SER A 60 8.89 9.93 -4.57
CA SER A 60 8.38 11.23 -4.12
C SER A 60 9.33 12.35 -4.48
N GLY A 61 10.64 12.08 -4.43
CA GLY A 61 11.64 13.06 -4.84
C GLY A 61 11.66 13.28 -6.34
N ALA A 62 11.41 12.23 -7.12
CA ALA A 62 11.41 12.34 -8.57
C ALA A 62 10.12 12.97 -9.10
N ARG A 63 9.00 12.70 -8.43
CA ARG A 63 7.70 13.23 -8.85
C ARG A 63 6.87 13.48 -7.59
N ARG A 64 6.79 14.73 -7.18
CA ARG A 64 6.18 15.06 -5.89
C ARG A 64 4.69 14.76 -5.83
N GLU A 65 4.03 14.64 -6.98
CA GLU A 65 2.62 14.28 -7.00
C GLU A 65 2.36 12.94 -6.34
N PHE A 66 3.35 12.06 -6.35
CA PHE A 66 3.21 10.75 -5.69
C PHE A 66 3.29 10.84 -4.17
N ALA A 67 3.87 11.91 -3.63
CA ALA A 67 4.26 11.94 -2.22
C ALA A 67 3.11 11.70 -1.24
N PRO A 68 1.97 12.41 -1.35
CA PRO A 68 0.93 12.20 -0.32
C PRO A 68 0.42 10.77 -0.25
N SER A 69 0.05 10.22 -1.40
CA SER A 69 -0.53 8.87 -1.41
C SER A 69 0.51 7.81 -1.14
N LEU A 70 1.72 7.98 -1.65
CA LEU A 70 2.75 6.98 -1.47
C LEU A 70 3.27 6.97 -0.03
N THR A 71 3.41 8.13 0.58
CA THR A 71 3.80 8.23 1.99
C THR A 71 2.75 7.59 2.89
N LEU A 72 1.48 7.87 2.64
CA LEU A 72 0.39 7.30 3.42
C LEU A 72 0.35 5.78 3.26
N LEU A 73 0.37 5.31 2.03
CA LEU A 73 0.28 3.88 1.77
C LEU A 73 1.46 3.13 2.39
N THR A 74 2.66 3.70 2.29
CA THR A 74 3.85 3.09 2.88
C THR A 74 3.73 3.02 4.39
N ALA A 75 3.25 4.10 5.02
CA ALA A 75 3.08 4.12 6.47
C ALA A 75 2.06 3.08 6.93
N LEU A 76 0.99 2.86 6.16
CA LEU A 76 -0.02 1.86 6.49
C LEU A 76 0.49 0.45 6.24
N TYR A 77 1.38 0.27 5.28
CA TYR A 77 1.91 -1.05 4.94
C TYR A 77 3.00 -1.50 5.92
N GLU A 78 3.77 -0.58 6.48
CA GLU A 78 4.91 -0.96 7.33
C GLU A 78 4.53 -1.85 8.51
N PRO A 79 3.49 -1.51 9.30
CA PRO A 79 3.13 -2.42 10.41
C PRO A 79 2.69 -3.79 9.91
N VAL A 80 1.98 -3.84 8.79
CA VAL A 80 1.51 -5.12 8.24
C VAL A 80 2.68 -5.99 7.82
N ARG A 81 3.69 -5.38 7.26
CA ARG A 81 4.89 -6.06 6.80
C ARG A 81 5.56 -6.84 7.93
N TYR A 82 5.48 -6.32 9.15
CA TYR A 82 6.11 -6.93 10.31
C TYR A 82 5.11 -7.61 11.23
N GLY A 83 3.93 -7.94 10.73
CA GLY A 83 2.95 -8.68 11.49
C GLY A 83 2.11 -7.85 12.44
N GLY A 84 2.20 -6.53 12.33
CA GLY A 84 1.41 -5.63 13.14
C GLY A 84 -0.03 -5.57 12.67
N ARG A 85 -0.86 -4.91 13.46
CA ARG A 85 -2.29 -4.81 13.18
C ARG A 85 -2.63 -3.47 12.57
N VAL A 86 -3.60 -3.48 11.68
CA VAL A 86 -4.18 -2.27 11.12
C VAL A 86 -5.69 -2.35 11.26
N THR A 87 -6.34 -1.21 11.24
CA THR A 87 -7.80 -1.13 11.38
C THR A 87 -8.44 -1.23 10.00
N GLU A 88 -9.75 -1.43 10.03
CA GLU A 88 -10.53 -1.39 8.80
C GLU A 88 -10.42 -0.03 8.12
N GLN A 89 -10.40 1.04 8.91
CA GLN A 89 -10.23 2.38 8.37
C GLN A 89 -8.86 2.53 7.71
N ASP A 90 -7.82 1.95 8.30
CA ASP A 90 -6.50 1.95 7.68
C ASP A 90 -6.53 1.27 6.32
N ALA A 91 -7.25 0.14 6.23
CA ALA A 91 -7.36 -0.58 4.96
C ALA A 91 -8.11 0.25 3.92
N ASP A 92 -9.17 0.95 4.34
CA ASP A 92 -9.90 1.84 3.43
C ASP A 92 -8.98 2.93 2.90
N GLN A 93 -8.17 3.51 3.78
CA GLN A 93 -7.23 4.56 3.38
C GLN A 93 -6.16 4.02 2.45
N ALA A 94 -5.67 2.81 2.73
CA ALA A 94 -4.67 2.19 1.86
C ALA A 94 -5.22 1.96 0.46
N GLU A 95 -6.46 1.49 0.38
CA GLU A 95 -7.09 1.26 -0.93
C GLU A 95 -7.30 2.56 -1.68
N GLY A 96 -7.69 3.61 -0.97
CA GLY A 96 -7.83 4.92 -1.59
C GLY A 96 -6.51 5.45 -2.12
N ALA A 97 -5.46 5.33 -1.32
CA ALA A 97 -4.12 5.77 -1.74
C ALA A 97 -3.64 4.97 -2.96
N ALA A 98 -3.91 3.66 -2.97
CA ALA A 98 -3.51 2.83 -4.10
C ALA A 98 -4.23 3.23 -5.38
N ARG A 99 -5.52 3.54 -5.28
CA ARG A 99 -6.28 3.99 -6.45
C ARG A 99 -5.72 5.31 -6.97
N GLU A 100 -5.38 6.22 -6.07
CA GLU A 100 -4.80 7.50 -6.47
C GLU A 100 -3.46 7.30 -7.15
N LEU A 101 -2.62 6.42 -6.62
CA LEU A 101 -1.32 6.14 -7.22
C LEU A 101 -1.45 5.50 -8.59
N THR A 102 -2.44 4.62 -8.76
CA THR A 102 -2.71 4.02 -10.06
C THR A 102 -3.04 5.10 -11.09
N HIS A 103 -3.87 6.05 -10.69
CA HIS A 103 -4.25 7.16 -11.54
C HIS A 103 -3.04 8.05 -11.85
N LEU A 104 -2.28 8.39 -10.83
CA LEU A 104 -1.12 9.27 -10.99
C LEU A 104 -0.02 8.61 -11.82
N ALA A 105 0.16 7.30 -11.69
CA ALA A 105 1.16 6.59 -12.48
C ALA A 105 0.85 6.70 -13.97
N ALA A 106 -0.41 6.58 -14.33
CA ALA A 106 -0.83 6.72 -15.72
C ALA A 106 -0.63 8.14 -16.23
N LEU A 107 -0.85 9.14 -15.36
CA LEU A 107 -0.68 10.53 -15.73
C LEU A 107 0.79 10.93 -15.84
N HIS A 108 1.65 10.29 -15.05
CA HIS A 108 3.06 10.69 -14.91
C HIS A 108 3.98 9.50 -15.10
N PRO A 109 4.06 8.91 -16.30
CA PRO A 109 4.98 7.81 -16.51
C PRO A 109 6.42 8.28 -16.40
N PHE A 110 7.29 7.37 -15.99
CA PHE A 110 8.71 7.67 -15.90
C PHE A 110 9.30 7.81 -17.30
N ILE A 111 10.06 8.89 -17.51
CA ILE A 111 10.77 9.13 -18.76
C ILE A 111 12.24 9.16 -18.43
N GLU A 112 13.01 8.33 -19.12
CA GLU A 112 14.44 8.26 -18.86
C GLU A 112 15.13 9.54 -19.29
N PRO A 113 16.00 10.10 -18.44
CA PRO A 113 16.71 11.34 -18.79
C PRO A 113 17.56 11.22 -20.05
N ASP A 114 18.12 10.04 -20.30
CA ASP A 114 18.96 9.84 -21.47
C ASP A 114 18.18 10.06 -22.76
N GLU A 115 16.94 9.62 -22.80
CA GLU A 115 16.10 9.83 -23.98
C GLU A 115 15.83 11.31 -24.18
N GLU A 116 15.57 12.05 -23.11
CA GLU A 116 15.35 13.48 -23.20
C GLU A 116 16.59 14.18 -23.69
N ASN A 117 17.75 13.78 -23.19
CA ASN A 117 19.01 14.37 -23.59
C ASN A 117 19.28 14.13 -25.07
N GLN A 118 18.97 12.96 -25.56
CA GLN A 118 19.15 12.65 -26.97
C GLN A 118 18.24 13.48 -27.85
N GLU A 119 17.02 13.71 -27.39
CA GLU A 119 16.13 14.57 -28.18
C GLU A 119 16.63 15.99 -28.26
N LEU A 120 17.20 16.48 -27.18
CA LEU A 120 17.74 17.83 -27.15
C LEU A 120 19.02 17.98 -27.97
N ALA A 121 19.75 16.91 -28.02
CA ALA A 121 20.98 16.94 -28.80
C ALA A 121 20.72 16.92 -30.30
#